data_5873850455298bfe54ca1d4ccc007e79
#
_entry.id   5873850455298bfe54ca1d4ccc007e79
#
_cell.length_a   1.000
_cell.length_b   1.000
_cell.length_c   1.000
_cell.angle_alpha   90.00
_cell.angle_beta   90.00
_cell.angle_gamma   90.00
#
_symmetry.space_group_name_H-M   'P 1'
#
loop_
_entity.id
_entity.type
_entity.pdbx_description
1 polymer ?
#
loop_
_entity_poly.entity_id
_entity_poly.type
_entity_poly.pdbx_seq_one_letter_code
_entity_poly.pdbx_strand_id
1 'polypeptide(L)'
;AASDVYKRQVLVCGVGALVMPHLIPAEMMGSVEAMRAGTLDPTAAGVDMEMVQTLATATDFGYVFQIFAYLLLYVIGGYLLYSAMFAAVGSAVDNVQDAQQLQTPIMLPIILSIFVMMVVMKDPNSPLVFWCSMIPFTSPVVMMARIPCGIPTWEIVVSLAVLYATFMAMVWLAAKIYRVGIFMYGKKPTFKELYKWIRYKY
;
A
#
# COMPACT_ATOMS: atom_id res chain seq x y z
N ALA A 1 20.47 13.52 0.84
CA ALA A 1 19.61 13.23 2.02
C ALA A 1 18.56 12.16 1.72
N ALA A 2 17.80 12.22 0.61
CA ALA A 2 16.80 11.18 0.30
C ALA A 2 17.44 9.82 -0.01
N SER A 3 18.57 9.77 -0.72
CA SER A 3 19.27 8.52 -1.05
C SER A 3 19.79 7.76 0.16
N ASP A 4 20.11 8.47 1.25
CA ASP A 4 20.64 7.88 2.48
C ASP A 4 19.52 7.24 3.33
N VAL A 5 18.31 7.78 3.25
CA VAL A 5 17.12 7.18 3.89
C VAL A 5 16.77 5.85 3.23
N TYR A 6 16.78 5.79 1.89
CA TYR A 6 16.52 4.54 1.15
C TYR A 6 17.59 3.48 1.41
N LYS A 7 18.88 3.88 1.45
CA LYS A 7 19.98 2.96 1.78
C LYS A 7 19.82 2.40 3.19
N ARG A 8 19.46 3.23 4.17
CA ARG A 8 19.18 2.79 5.53
C ARG A 8 17.98 1.85 5.60
N GLN A 9 16.91 2.14 4.87
CA GLN A 9 15.70 1.31 4.85
C GLN A 9 15.94 -0.06 4.20
N VAL A 10 16.64 -0.11 3.07
CA VAL A 10 17.07 -1.36 2.44
C VAL A 10 18.02 -2.14 3.36
N LEU A 11 18.91 -1.45 4.07
CA LEU A 11 19.84 -2.06 5.02
C LEU A 11 19.10 -2.62 6.25
N VAL A 12 18.12 -1.90 6.78
CA VAL A 12 17.27 -2.36 7.90
C VAL A 12 16.40 -3.55 7.50
N CYS A 13 15.79 -3.52 6.32
CA CYS A 13 15.02 -4.67 5.80
C CYS A 13 15.92 -5.87 5.49
N GLY A 14 17.10 -5.64 4.90
CA GLY A 14 18.09 -6.69 4.62
C GLY A 14 18.70 -7.29 5.88
N VAL A 15 19.03 -6.45 6.86
CA VAL A 15 19.51 -6.89 8.18
C VAL A 15 18.38 -7.58 8.95
N GLY A 16 17.13 -7.11 8.87
CA GLY A 16 15.98 -7.78 9.47
C GLY A 16 15.81 -9.20 8.94
N ALA A 17 15.88 -9.38 7.61
CA ALA A 17 15.80 -10.70 6.98
C ALA A 17 16.98 -11.63 7.33
N LEU A 18 18.15 -11.06 7.61
CA LEU A 18 19.36 -11.81 8.01
C LEU A 18 19.38 -12.14 9.51
N VAL A 19 18.78 -11.26 10.34
CA VAL A 19 18.79 -11.36 11.81
C VAL A 19 17.59 -12.16 12.32
N MET A 20 16.48 -12.18 11.59
CA MET A 20 15.28 -12.95 11.98
C MET A 20 15.56 -14.45 12.23
N PRO A 21 16.37 -15.17 11.42
CA PRO A 21 16.74 -16.54 11.71
C PRO A 21 17.60 -16.70 12.97
N HIS A 22 18.32 -15.64 13.39
CA HIS A 22 19.17 -15.67 14.59
C HIS A 22 18.43 -15.26 15.87
N LEU A 23 17.27 -14.59 15.75
CA LEU A 23 16.41 -14.22 16.88
C LEU A 23 15.43 -15.32 17.28
N ILE A 24 15.18 -16.28 16.40
CA ILE A 24 14.37 -17.46 16.72
C ILE A 24 15.32 -18.47 17.40
N PRO A 25 15.06 -18.88 18.65
CA PRO A 25 15.87 -19.89 19.32
C PRO A 25 15.96 -21.16 18.46
N ALA A 26 17.16 -21.72 18.34
CA ALA A 26 17.41 -22.93 17.52
C ALA A 26 16.51 -24.10 17.92
N GLU A 27 16.07 -24.15 19.17
CA GLU A 27 15.11 -25.12 19.68
C GLU A 27 13.73 -24.98 19.03
N MET A 28 13.30 -23.76 18.75
CA MET A 28 12.02 -23.48 18.09
C MET A 28 12.09 -23.79 16.57
N MET A 29 13.23 -23.60 15.93
CA MET A 29 13.45 -24.02 14.54
C MET A 29 13.46 -25.53 14.39
N GLY A 30 14.12 -26.24 15.31
CA GLY A 30 14.14 -27.70 15.33
C GLY A 30 12.76 -28.31 15.58
N SER A 31 11.93 -27.69 16.43
CA SER A 31 10.55 -28.15 16.67
C SER A 31 9.62 -27.89 15.46
N VAL A 32 9.80 -26.79 14.76
CA VAL A 32 9.04 -26.48 13.53
C VAL A 32 9.42 -27.43 12.38
N GLU A 33 10.71 -27.75 12.22
CA GLU A 33 11.17 -28.74 11.24
C GLU A 33 10.70 -30.14 11.58
N ALA A 34 10.73 -30.56 12.84
CA ALA A 34 10.24 -31.85 13.30
C ALA A 34 8.72 -31.99 13.16
N MET A 35 7.95 -30.92 13.34
CA MET A 35 6.51 -30.86 13.07
C MET A 35 6.20 -30.89 11.58
N ARG A 36 7.00 -30.22 10.75
CA ARG A 36 6.88 -30.26 9.28
C ARG A 36 7.20 -31.65 8.72
N ALA A 37 8.07 -32.39 9.39
CA ALA A 37 8.41 -33.77 9.07
C ALA A 37 7.39 -34.79 9.63
N GLY A 38 6.36 -34.35 10.37
CA GLY A 38 5.33 -35.24 10.97
C GLY A 38 5.84 -36.10 12.10
N THR A 39 6.96 -35.77 12.71
CA THR A 39 7.62 -36.59 13.75
C THR A 39 7.28 -36.15 15.18
N LEU A 40 6.61 -35.00 15.37
CA LEU A 40 6.13 -34.53 16.67
C LEU A 40 4.65 -34.19 16.64
N ASP A 41 3.92 -34.71 17.64
CA ASP A 41 2.50 -34.41 17.83
C ASP A 41 2.37 -33.01 18.48
N PRO A 42 1.78 -32.00 17.81
CA PRO A 42 1.74 -30.62 18.30
C PRO A 42 0.96 -30.49 19.62
N THR A 43 0.00 -31.38 19.89
CA THR A 43 -0.78 -31.43 21.12
C THR A 43 0.05 -31.80 22.35
N ALA A 44 1.15 -32.55 22.17
CA ALA A 44 2.04 -32.94 23.27
C ALA A 44 2.95 -31.80 23.76
N ALA A 45 3.16 -30.75 22.92
CA ALA A 45 4.01 -29.62 23.25
C ALA A 45 3.27 -28.38 23.79
N GLY A 46 1.91 -28.46 23.92
CA GLY A 46 1.09 -27.31 24.39
C GLY A 46 1.12 -26.10 23.47
N VAL A 47 1.50 -26.29 22.21
CA VAL A 47 1.58 -25.22 21.20
C VAL A 47 0.32 -25.31 20.34
N ASP A 48 -0.40 -24.19 20.19
CA ASP A 48 -1.57 -24.12 19.33
C ASP A 48 -1.21 -24.44 17.88
N MET A 49 -1.95 -25.38 17.27
CA MET A 49 -1.76 -25.82 15.89
C MET A 49 -1.78 -24.63 14.91
N GLU A 50 -2.57 -23.61 15.20
CA GLU A 50 -2.66 -22.38 14.42
C GLU A 50 -1.35 -21.58 14.46
N MET A 51 -0.66 -21.54 15.60
CA MET A 51 0.64 -20.89 15.75
C MET A 51 1.73 -21.61 14.95
N VAL A 52 1.73 -22.93 14.97
CA VAL A 52 2.68 -23.76 14.21
C VAL A 52 2.49 -23.58 12.71
N GLN A 53 1.25 -23.58 12.26
CA GLN A 53 0.90 -23.40 10.85
C GLN A 53 1.26 -21.98 10.36
N THR A 54 1.07 -20.98 11.20
CA THR A 54 1.45 -19.59 10.93
C THR A 54 2.98 -19.43 10.83
N LEU A 55 3.72 -20.05 11.74
CA LEU A 55 5.19 -20.03 11.71
C LEU A 55 5.75 -20.81 10.51
N ALA A 56 5.19 -21.97 10.18
CA ALA A 56 5.59 -22.74 9.01
C ALA A 56 5.35 -21.98 7.70
N THR A 57 4.22 -21.27 7.59
CA THR A 57 3.91 -20.43 6.42
C THR A 57 4.80 -19.20 6.37
N ALA A 58 5.10 -18.57 7.52
CA ALA A 58 5.98 -17.42 7.60
C ALA A 58 7.46 -17.76 7.28
N THR A 59 7.84 -19.03 7.42
CA THR A 59 9.21 -19.51 7.11
C THR A 59 9.33 -19.99 5.66
N ASP A 60 8.22 -20.08 4.92
CA ASP A 60 8.26 -20.44 3.51
C ASP A 60 8.76 -19.25 2.67
N PHE A 61 9.96 -19.38 2.13
CA PHE A 61 10.59 -18.34 1.30
C PHE A 61 9.71 -17.94 0.10
N GLY A 62 8.97 -18.89 -0.49
CA GLY A 62 8.04 -18.63 -1.58
C GLY A 62 6.91 -17.69 -1.17
N TYR A 63 6.31 -17.93 -0.02
CA TYR A 63 5.23 -17.11 0.53
C TYR A 63 5.70 -15.70 0.90
N VAL A 64 6.84 -15.59 1.59
CA VAL A 64 7.46 -14.30 1.95
C VAL A 64 7.80 -13.48 0.70
N PHE A 65 8.37 -14.12 -0.32
CA PHE A 65 8.69 -13.47 -1.60
C PHE A 65 7.42 -12.98 -2.31
N GLN A 66 6.35 -13.77 -2.29
CA GLN A 66 5.06 -13.40 -2.88
C GLN A 66 4.44 -12.18 -2.18
N ILE A 67 4.43 -12.16 -0.85
CA ILE A 67 3.96 -10.99 -0.07
C ILE A 67 4.79 -9.76 -0.41
N PHE A 68 6.11 -9.91 -0.47
CA PHE A 68 7.03 -8.81 -0.79
C PHE A 68 6.79 -8.27 -2.22
N ALA A 69 6.54 -9.14 -3.18
CA ALA A 69 6.22 -8.75 -4.55
C ALA A 69 4.91 -7.94 -4.63
N TYR A 70 3.85 -8.40 -3.95
CA TYR A 70 2.60 -7.66 -3.87
C TYR A 70 2.77 -6.31 -3.18
N LEU A 71 3.47 -6.28 -2.04
CA LEU A 71 3.77 -5.06 -1.32
C LEU A 71 4.49 -4.05 -2.22
N LEU A 72 5.48 -4.48 -2.97
CA LEU A 72 6.24 -3.63 -3.90
C LEU A 72 5.34 -3.08 -5.01
N LEU A 73 4.44 -3.89 -5.57
CA LEU A 73 3.47 -3.45 -6.57
C LEU A 73 2.51 -2.39 -6.01
N TYR A 74 2.01 -2.56 -4.77
CA TYR A 74 1.14 -1.57 -4.13
C TYR A 74 1.88 -0.29 -3.77
N VAL A 75 3.12 -0.36 -3.30
CA VAL A 75 3.96 0.82 -3.02
C VAL A 75 4.19 1.63 -4.29
N ILE A 76 4.61 0.97 -5.38
CA ILE A 76 4.84 1.63 -6.66
C ILE A 76 3.54 2.23 -7.19
N GLY A 77 2.44 1.45 -7.23
CA GLY A 77 1.14 1.92 -7.72
C GLY A 77 0.60 3.10 -6.91
N GLY A 78 0.67 3.02 -5.59
CA GLY A 78 0.27 4.11 -4.69
C GLY A 78 1.13 5.36 -4.86
N TYR A 79 2.45 5.19 -4.92
CA TYR A 79 3.37 6.31 -5.17
C TYR A 79 3.08 7.00 -6.50
N LEU A 80 2.87 6.24 -7.57
CA LEU A 80 2.56 6.78 -8.89
C LEU A 80 1.20 7.50 -8.91
N LEU A 81 0.18 6.94 -8.24
CA LEU A 81 -1.15 7.54 -8.14
C LEU A 81 -1.09 8.90 -7.43
N TYR A 82 -0.48 8.94 -6.24
CA TYR A 82 -0.40 10.17 -5.46
C TYR A 82 0.53 11.19 -6.09
N SER A 83 1.64 10.78 -6.70
CA SER A 83 2.52 11.69 -7.42
C SER A 83 1.82 12.36 -8.62
N ALA A 84 0.98 11.61 -9.35
CA ALA A 84 0.17 12.17 -10.42
C ALA A 84 -0.85 13.21 -9.91
N MET A 85 -1.48 12.96 -8.75
CA MET A 85 -2.39 13.91 -8.12
C MET A 85 -1.66 15.19 -7.66
N PHE A 86 -0.51 15.05 -6.99
CA PHE A 86 0.30 16.20 -6.57
C PHE A 86 0.88 16.98 -7.75
N ALA A 87 1.26 16.29 -8.83
CA ALA A 87 1.70 16.93 -10.06
C ALA A 87 0.56 17.77 -10.70
N ALA A 88 -0.68 17.25 -10.69
CA ALA A 88 -1.85 17.99 -11.15
C ALA A 88 -2.08 19.27 -10.33
N VAL A 89 -2.00 19.19 -9.01
CA VAL A 89 -2.12 20.34 -8.11
C VAL A 89 -0.98 21.31 -8.36
N GLY A 90 0.27 20.84 -8.38
CA GLY A 90 1.45 21.71 -8.58
C GLY A 90 1.43 22.45 -9.92
N SER A 91 0.82 21.86 -10.97
CA SER A 91 0.67 22.52 -12.27
C SER A 91 -0.47 23.56 -12.32
N ALA A 92 -1.37 23.53 -11.35
CA ALA A 92 -2.56 24.38 -11.32
C ALA A 92 -2.38 25.63 -10.43
N VAL A 93 -1.33 25.71 -9.60
CA VAL A 93 -1.16 26.75 -8.58
C VAL A 93 0.13 27.53 -8.77
N ASP A 94 0.07 28.85 -8.52
CA ASP A 94 1.21 29.75 -8.54
C ASP A 94 1.81 29.99 -7.14
N ASN A 95 1.00 29.79 -6.08
CA ASN A 95 1.38 30.07 -4.70
C ASN A 95 1.35 28.83 -3.83
N VAL A 96 2.28 28.72 -2.89
CA VAL A 96 2.39 27.61 -1.94
C VAL A 96 1.14 27.49 -1.06
N GLN A 97 0.51 28.60 -0.69
CA GLN A 97 -0.71 28.59 0.15
C GLN A 97 -1.91 27.96 -0.59
N ASP A 98 -2.06 28.26 -1.88
CA ASP A 98 -3.11 27.68 -2.72
C ASP A 98 -2.85 26.17 -2.95
N ALA A 99 -1.57 25.78 -3.09
CA ALA A 99 -1.16 24.38 -3.18
C ALA A 99 -1.59 23.59 -1.93
N GLN A 100 -1.35 24.11 -0.74
CA GLN A 100 -1.72 23.45 0.52
C GLN A 100 -3.24 23.22 0.65
N GLN A 101 -4.05 24.20 0.23
CA GLN A 101 -5.51 24.06 0.24
C GLN A 101 -6.00 22.92 -0.69
N LEU A 102 -5.37 22.79 -1.88
CA LEU A 102 -5.72 21.74 -2.84
C LEU A 102 -5.13 20.37 -2.46
N GLN A 103 -4.05 20.32 -1.69
CA GLN A 103 -3.45 19.08 -1.20
C GLN A 103 -4.27 18.43 -0.07
N THR A 104 -4.94 19.24 0.75
CA THR A 104 -5.71 18.74 1.90
C THR A 104 -6.71 17.63 1.53
N PRO A 105 -7.58 17.76 0.52
CA PRO A 105 -8.49 16.69 0.13
C PRO A 105 -7.79 15.44 -0.42
N ILE A 106 -6.57 15.56 -0.94
CA ILE A 106 -5.77 14.41 -1.40
C ILE A 106 -5.24 13.61 -0.19
N MET A 107 -4.97 14.28 0.92
CA MET A 107 -4.49 13.63 2.14
C MET A 107 -5.60 12.88 2.90
N LEU A 108 -6.89 13.26 2.73
CA LEU A 108 -8.00 12.64 3.44
C LEU A 108 -8.09 11.12 3.25
N PRO A 109 -8.00 10.55 2.04
CA PRO A 109 -8.01 9.09 1.86
C PRO A 109 -6.86 8.37 2.56
N ILE A 110 -5.67 9.01 2.64
CA ILE A 110 -4.50 8.44 3.33
C ILE A 110 -4.78 8.38 4.83
N ILE A 111 -5.29 9.46 5.42
CA ILE A 111 -5.65 9.51 6.84
C ILE A 111 -6.73 8.47 7.14
N LEU A 112 -7.76 8.39 6.28
CA LEU A 112 -8.83 7.39 6.43
C LEU A 112 -8.29 5.98 6.38
N SER A 113 -7.35 5.68 5.49
CA SER A 113 -6.75 4.35 5.35
C SER A 113 -5.98 3.91 6.61
N ILE A 114 -5.38 4.86 7.35
CA ILE A 114 -4.72 4.57 8.64
C ILE A 114 -5.75 4.12 9.69
N PHE A 115 -6.92 4.76 9.76
CA PHE A 115 -7.99 4.32 10.65
C PHE A 115 -8.54 2.95 10.26
N VAL A 116 -8.73 2.72 8.96
CA VAL A 116 -9.18 1.41 8.45
C VAL A 116 -8.15 0.33 8.77
N MET A 117 -6.86 0.62 8.72
CA MET A 117 -5.79 -0.31 9.09
C MET A 117 -5.95 -0.81 10.56
N MET A 118 -6.41 0.05 11.48
CA MET A 118 -6.70 -0.38 12.86
C MET A 118 -7.86 -1.38 12.93
N VAL A 119 -8.84 -1.26 12.01
CA VAL A 119 -9.94 -2.21 11.90
C VAL A 119 -9.47 -3.54 11.31
N VAL A 120 -8.55 -3.50 10.31
CA VAL A 120 -7.93 -4.71 9.73
C VAL A 120 -7.28 -5.59 10.81
N MET A 121 -6.62 -4.98 11.80
CA MET A 121 -5.97 -5.70 12.90
C MET A 121 -6.96 -6.44 13.81
N LYS A 122 -8.25 -6.06 13.80
CA LYS A 122 -9.30 -6.71 14.60
C LYS A 122 -10.10 -7.72 13.78
N ASP A 123 -10.49 -7.33 12.57
CA ASP A 123 -11.27 -8.15 11.65
C ASP A 123 -10.90 -7.81 10.20
N PRO A 124 -9.97 -8.57 9.59
CA PRO A 124 -9.52 -8.34 8.21
C PRO A 124 -10.59 -8.61 7.15
N ASN A 125 -11.67 -9.34 7.51
CA ASN A 125 -12.74 -9.73 6.59
C ASN A 125 -14.00 -8.88 6.75
N SER A 126 -13.98 -7.82 7.56
CA SER A 126 -15.13 -6.95 7.72
C SER A 126 -15.53 -6.27 6.38
N PRO A 127 -16.83 -6.05 6.14
CA PRO A 127 -17.30 -5.40 4.90
C PRO A 127 -16.69 -4.02 4.66
N LEU A 128 -16.43 -3.27 5.73
CA LEU A 128 -15.78 -1.96 5.66
C LEU A 128 -14.36 -2.08 5.09
N VAL A 129 -13.59 -3.01 5.62
CA VAL A 129 -12.21 -3.26 5.19
C VAL A 129 -12.18 -3.73 3.73
N PHE A 130 -13.12 -4.62 3.35
CA PHE A 130 -13.25 -5.07 1.97
C PHE A 130 -13.46 -3.90 0.99
N TRP A 131 -14.45 -3.03 1.24
CA TRP A 131 -14.71 -1.88 0.37
C TRP A 131 -13.55 -0.90 0.33
N CYS A 132 -12.94 -0.59 1.47
CA CYS A 132 -11.77 0.30 1.52
C CYS A 132 -10.54 -0.28 0.82
N SER A 133 -10.41 -1.60 0.76
CA SER A 133 -9.33 -2.26 0.03
C SER A 133 -9.52 -2.25 -1.49
N MET A 134 -10.75 -2.06 -1.97
CA MET A 134 -11.07 -1.93 -3.40
C MET A 134 -10.97 -0.49 -3.91
N ILE A 135 -11.12 0.52 -3.02
CA ILE A 135 -11.00 1.93 -3.40
C ILE A 135 -9.51 2.24 -3.67
N PRO A 136 -9.14 2.72 -4.88
CA PRO A 136 -7.75 2.87 -5.29
C PRO A 136 -6.94 3.88 -4.46
N PHE A 137 -7.61 4.85 -3.81
CA PHE A 137 -6.95 5.83 -2.96
C PHE A 137 -6.56 5.27 -1.58
N THR A 138 -7.32 4.34 -1.03
CA THR A 138 -7.05 3.72 0.28
C THR A 138 -6.37 2.35 0.13
N SER A 139 -6.55 1.71 -1.03
CA SER A 139 -6.06 0.37 -1.35
C SER A 139 -4.57 0.16 -1.05
N PRO A 140 -3.62 1.06 -1.42
CA PRO A 140 -2.21 0.81 -1.18
C PRO A 140 -1.85 0.57 0.29
N VAL A 141 -2.53 1.25 1.20
CA VAL A 141 -2.28 1.10 2.66
C VAL A 141 -3.08 -0.07 3.24
N VAL A 142 -4.37 -0.16 2.91
CA VAL A 142 -5.27 -1.17 3.48
C VAL A 142 -4.91 -2.58 3.01
N MET A 143 -4.60 -2.75 1.71
CA MET A 143 -4.21 -4.06 1.17
C MET A 143 -2.88 -4.55 1.73
N MET A 144 -1.90 -3.66 1.96
CA MET A 144 -0.65 -4.06 2.61
C MET A 144 -0.88 -4.68 3.99
N ALA A 145 -1.85 -4.17 4.75
CA ALA A 145 -2.20 -4.73 6.05
C ALA A 145 -3.01 -6.03 5.94
N ARG A 146 -3.81 -6.20 4.87
CA ARG A 146 -4.67 -7.39 4.67
C ARG A 146 -3.93 -8.59 4.05
N ILE A 147 -2.96 -8.37 3.17
CA ILE A 147 -2.26 -9.45 2.46
C ILE A 147 -1.71 -10.52 3.40
N PRO A 148 -1.04 -10.18 4.53
CA PRO A 148 -0.54 -11.18 5.47
C PRO A 148 -1.64 -11.99 6.17
N CYS A 149 -2.90 -11.51 6.17
CA CYS A 149 -4.04 -12.19 6.77
C CYS A 149 -4.65 -13.30 5.89
N GLY A 150 -4.00 -13.66 4.76
CA GLY A 150 -4.43 -14.79 3.93
C GLY A 150 -5.67 -14.54 3.09
N ILE A 151 -5.82 -13.35 2.53
CA ILE A 151 -6.92 -13.00 1.62
C ILE A 151 -6.83 -13.73 0.28
N PRO A 152 -7.96 -13.97 -0.40
CA PRO A 152 -7.97 -14.64 -1.70
C PRO A 152 -7.27 -13.79 -2.77
N THR A 153 -6.46 -14.44 -3.61
CA THR A 153 -5.61 -13.79 -4.62
C THR A 153 -6.41 -12.94 -5.63
N TRP A 154 -7.67 -13.30 -5.90
CA TRP A 154 -8.50 -12.53 -6.83
C TRP A 154 -8.78 -11.10 -6.32
N GLU A 155 -8.94 -10.90 -4.99
CA GLU A 155 -9.11 -9.56 -4.41
C GLU A 155 -7.87 -8.70 -4.63
N ILE A 156 -6.68 -9.28 -4.49
CA ILE A 156 -5.40 -8.60 -4.72
C ILE A 156 -5.29 -8.17 -6.18
N VAL A 157 -5.59 -9.07 -7.12
CA VAL A 157 -5.51 -8.80 -8.56
C VAL A 157 -6.50 -7.71 -8.98
N VAL A 158 -7.76 -7.80 -8.54
CA VAL A 158 -8.78 -6.79 -8.84
C VAL A 158 -8.40 -5.43 -8.28
N SER A 159 -7.97 -5.38 -7.02
CA SER A 159 -7.56 -4.13 -6.38
C SER A 159 -6.35 -3.49 -7.08
N LEU A 160 -5.34 -4.28 -7.46
CA LEU A 160 -4.20 -3.79 -8.27
C LEU A 160 -4.65 -3.28 -9.63
N ALA A 161 -5.51 -4.00 -10.33
CA ALA A 161 -6.03 -3.57 -11.63
C ALA A 161 -6.77 -2.22 -11.52
N VAL A 162 -7.62 -2.04 -10.50
CA VAL A 162 -8.33 -0.78 -10.25
C VAL A 162 -7.34 0.34 -9.87
N LEU A 163 -6.32 0.04 -9.06
CA LEU A 163 -5.29 1.01 -8.66
C LEU A 163 -4.53 1.55 -9.89
N TYR A 164 -4.02 0.66 -10.75
CA TYR A 164 -3.29 1.06 -11.94
C TYR A 164 -4.17 1.72 -13.00
N ALA A 165 -5.42 1.27 -13.17
CA ALA A 165 -6.39 1.93 -14.05
C ALA A 165 -6.69 3.36 -13.57
N THR A 166 -6.87 3.56 -12.27
CA THR A 166 -7.07 4.89 -11.68
C THR A 166 -5.83 5.76 -11.81
N PHE A 167 -4.63 5.20 -11.62
CA PHE A 167 -3.37 5.92 -11.88
C PHE A 167 -3.32 6.43 -13.32
N MET A 168 -3.61 5.61 -14.32
CA MET A 168 -3.63 6.02 -15.73
C MET A 168 -4.66 7.13 -15.99
N ALA A 169 -5.84 7.02 -15.40
CA ALA A 169 -6.87 8.05 -15.48
C ALA A 169 -6.38 9.38 -14.84
N MET A 170 -5.69 9.31 -13.69
CA MET A 170 -5.15 10.49 -13.02
C MET A 170 -4.00 11.14 -13.79
N VAL A 171 -3.12 10.35 -14.43
CA VAL A 171 -2.07 10.89 -15.32
C VAL A 171 -2.70 11.63 -16.51
N TRP A 172 -3.72 11.04 -17.13
CA TRP A 172 -4.44 11.70 -18.21
C TRP A 172 -5.09 13.02 -17.76
N LEU A 173 -5.72 13.01 -16.57
CA LEU A 173 -6.31 14.20 -15.96
C LEU A 173 -5.26 15.26 -15.66
N ALA A 174 -4.13 14.88 -15.04
CA ALA A 174 -3.01 15.77 -14.74
C ALA A 174 -2.45 16.41 -16.01
N ALA A 175 -2.26 15.63 -17.07
CA ALA A 175 -1.79 16.14 -18.35
C ALA A 175 -2.76 17.16 -18.98
N LYS A 176 -4.06 16.95 -18.78
CA LYS A 176 -5.10 17.87 -19.26
C LYS A 176 -5.10 19.18 -18.46
N ILE A 177 -5.01 19.09 -17.13
CA ILE A 177 -4.91 20.27 -16.24
C ILE A 177 -3.66 21.07 -16.56
N TYR A 178 -2.52 20.40 -16.75
CA TYR A 178 -1.26 21.02 -17.10
C TYR A 178 -1.35 21.86 -18.39
N ARG A 179 -1.96 21.31 -19.45
CA ARG A 179 -2.13 22.04 -20.73
C ARG A 179 -2.98 23.29 -20.59
N VAL A 180 -4.03 23.25 -19.77
CA VAL A 180 -4.92 24.40 -19.56
C VAL A 180 -4.31 25.39 -18.58
N GLY A 181 -3.62 24.91 -17.53
CA GLY A 181 -2.97 25.73 -16.51
C GLY A 181 -1.92 26.69 -17.09
N ILE A 182 -1.13 26.23 -18.08
CA ILE A 182 -0.12 27.08 -18.75
C ILE A 182 -0.76 28.30 -19.45
N PHE A 183 -1.99 28.18 -19.95
CA PHE A 183 -2.68 29.27 -20.66
C PHE A 183 -3.45 30.22 -19.74
N MET A 184 -3.64 29.86 -18.47
CA MET A 184 -4.48 30.59 -17.52
C MET A 184 -3.69 31.22 -16.35
N TYR A 185 -2.44 31.59 -16.57
CA TYR A 185 -1.60 32.26 -15.56
C TYR A 185 -2.30 33.48 -14.94
N GLY A 186 -2.35 33.55 -13.60
CA GLY A 186 -2.86 34.72 -12.86
C GLY A 186 -4.29 34.63 -12.32
N LYS A 187 -5.01 33.52 -12.51
CA LYS A 187 -6.32 33.29 -11.86
C LYS A 187 -6.18 32.27 -10.72
N LYS A 188 -6.80 32.58 -9.56
CA LYS A 188 -6.80 31.67 -8.42
C LYS A 188 -7.51 30.34 -8.77
N PRO A 189 -6.82 29.20 -8.73
CA PRO A 189 -7.43 27.93 -9.06
C PRO A 189 -8.39 27.50 -7.94
N THR A 190 -9.68 27.49 -8.26
CA THR A 190 -10.72 26.94 -7.40
C THR A 190 -11.15 25.56 -7.94
N PHE A 191 -11.61 24.63 -7.07
CA PHE A 191 -12.08 23.31 -7.51
C PHE A 191 -13.16 23.40 -8.63
N LYS A 192 -14.00 24.44 -8.61
CA LYS A 192 -15.00 24.68 -9.67
C LYS A 192 -14.35 25.03 -11.02
N GLU A 193 -13.23 25.74 -11.00
CA GLU A 193 -12.50 26.09 -12.23
C GLU A 193 -11.71 24.90 -12.77
N LEU A 194 -11.08 24.10 -11.90
CA LEU A 194 -10.46 22.84 -12.29
C LEU A 194 -11.46 21.91 -13.00
N TYR A 195 -12.69 21.77 -12.45
CA TYR A 195 -13.74 21.00 -13.09
C TYR A 195 -14.14 21.57 -14.46
N LYS A 196 -14.21 22.89 -14.60
CA LYS A 196 -14.48 23.57 -15.86
C LYS A 196 -13.37 23.33 -16.89
N TRP A 197 -12.10 23.31 -16.46
CA TRP A 197 -10.94 23.04 -17.30
C TRP A 197 -10.93 21.60 -17.85
N ILE A 198 -11.38 20.65 -17.04
CA ILE A 198 -11.53 19.26 -17.48
C ILE A 198 -12.57 19.13 -18.61
N ARG A 199 -13.59 19.99 -18.62
CA ARG A 199 -14.68 19.94 -19.60
C ARG A 199 -14.39 20.74 -20.89
N TYR A 200 -13.32 21.53 -20.93
CA TYR A 200 -12.94 22.25 -22.15
C TYR A 200 -12.54 21.23 -23.24
N LYS A 201 -13.29 21.25 -24.36
CA LYS A 201 -12.96 20.56 -25.60
C LYS A 201 -12.11 21.53 -26.45
N TYR A 202 -10.95 21.08 -26.85
CA TYR A 202 -10.21 21.65 -27.96
C TYR A 202 -10.87 21.24 -29.28
#